data_aec950d0add0c6775c3d5dbb5c42efc3
#
_entry.id   aec950d0add0c6775c3d5dbb5c42efc3
#
_cell.length_a   1.000
_cell.length_b   1.000
_cell.length_c   1.000
_cell.angle_alpha   90.00
_cell.angle_beta   90.00
_cell.angle_gamma   90.00
#
_symmetry.space_group_name_H-M   'P 1'
#
loop_
_entity.id
_entity.type
_entity.pdbx_description
1 polymer ?
#
loop_
_entity_poly.entity_id
_entity_poly.type
_entity_poly.pdbx_seq_one_letter_code
_entity_poly.pdbx_strand_id
1 'polypeptide(L)'
;WGAFFPGWIPFFMGVSRALYSMACAHMIPPCFAKLHPKYKTPVNALILLGIITTIAVFFGKKMLLWVVDAGNFGCVLAYFMVSVSFLVLRVKEPDMERPYKVGPYRFVGIMAVLMSGFMLVMYVVPSSGSALYPQEWAMVLGWTLLGLIFGVYCKLRYKEKFAAQEYFIRTEAIEEVVEAVEKESTIQ
;
A
#
# COMPACT_ATOMS: atom_id res chain seq x y z
N TRP A 1 -26.11 4.39 -14.74
CA TRP A 1 -25.75 3.10 -14.14
C TRP A 1 -24.55 2.46 -14.83
N GLY A 2 -24.44 2.51 -16.18
CA GLY A 2 -23.34 1.89 -16.92
C GLY A 2 -21.94 2.44 -16.59
N ALA A 3 -21.81 3.67 -16.12
CA ALA A 3 -20.53 4.27 -15.77
C ALA A 3 -19.96 3.80 -14.41
N PHE A 4 -20.78 3.21 -13.54
CA PHE A 4 -20.33 2.72 -12.24
C PHE A 4 -19.51 1.43 -12.33
N PHE A 5 -19.91 0.50 -13.20
CA PHE A 5 -19.25 -0.80 -13.33
C PHE A 5 -17.76 -0.73 -13.71
N PRO A 6 -17.33 0.12 -14.67
CA PRO A 6 -15.91 0.20 -15.03
C PRO A 6 -15.00 0.70 -13.90
N GLY A 7 -15.53 1.49 -12.96
CA GLY A 7 -14.74 2.01 -11.83
C GLY A 7 -14.41 0.97 -10.76
N TRP A 8 -15.29 0.00 -10.53
CA TRP A 8 -15.14 -1.02 -9.48
C TRP A 8 -14.13 -2.11 -9.86
N ILE A 9 -14.08 -2.50 -11.14
CA ILE A 9 -13.22 -3.58 -11.62
C ILE A 9 -11.72 -3.25 -11.37
N PRO A 10 -11.19 -2.07 -11.79
CA PRO A 10 -9.80 -1.70 -11.50
C PRO A 10 -9.49 -1.64 -10.02
N PHE A 11 -10.46 -1.21 -9.19
CA PHE A 11 -10.28 -1.14 -7.75
C PHE A 11 -10.08 -2.54 -7.13
N PHE A 12 -10.96 -3.50 -7.46
CA PHE A 12 -10.80 -4.88 -7.02
C PHE A 12 -9.51 -5.51 -7.54
N MET A 13 -9.14 -5.23 -8.78
CA MET A 13 -7.87 -5.70 -9.36
C MET A 13 -6.66 -5.10 -8.62
N GLY A 14 -6.68 -3.82 -8.30
CA GLY A 14 -5.61 -3.14 -7.57
C GLY A 14 -5.41 -3.73 -6.17
N VAL A 15 -6.49 -3.85 -5.40
CA VAL A 15 -6.43 -4.39 -4.03
C VAL A 15 -6.02 -5.86 -4.01
N SER A 16 -6.53 -6.68 -4.94
CA SER A 16 -6.16 -8.10 -5.01
C SER A 16 -4.69 -8.30 -5.37
N ARG A 17 -4.13 -7.46 -6.25
CA ARG A 17 -2.70 -7.47 -6.58
C ARG A 17 -1.83 -6.98 -5.43
N ALA A 18 -2.28 -5.97 -4.69
CA ALA A 18 -1.58 -5.51 -3.50
C ALA A 18 -1.51 -6.64 -2.43
N LEU A 19 -2.62 -7.33 -2.17
CA LEU A 19 -2.63 -8.50 -1.29
C LEU A 19 -1.72 -9.61 -1.80
N TYR A 20 -1.70 -9.87 -3.11
CA TYR A 20 -0.79 -10.83 -3.71
C TYR A 20 0.67 -10.47 -3.49
N SER A 21 1.07 -9.21 -3.75
CA SER A 21 2.45 -8.77 -3.55
C SER A 21 2.87 -8.81 -2.08
N MET A 22 1.97 -8.47 -1.15
CA MET A 22 2.22 -8.62 0.29
C MET A 22 2.38 -10.10 0.70
N ALA A 23 1.62 -11.01 0.07
CA ALA A 23 1.76 -12.45 0.30
C ALA A 23 3.07 -13.01 -0.26
N CYS A 24 3.51 -12.53 -1.43
CA CYS A 24 4.82 -12.87 -1.99
C CYS A 24 5.96 -12.35 -1.12
N ALA A 25 5.78 -11.16 -0.52
CA ALA A 25 6.70 -10.59 0.46
C ALA A 25 6.62 -11.25 1.86
N HIS A 26 5.85 -12.33 2.00
CA HIS A 26 5.62 -13.03 3.28
C HIS A 26 5.11 -12.13 4.43
N MET A 27 4.48 -11.00 4.10
CA MET A 27 3.84 -10.12 5.09
C MET A 27 2.48 -10.63 5.54
N ILE A 28 1.82 -11.44 4.71
CA ILE A 28 0.55 -12.12 4.99
C ILE A 28 0.66 -13.60 4.61
N PRO A 29 -0.27 -14.46 5.08
CA PRO A 29 -0.20 -15.88 4.82
C PRO A 29 -0.05 -16.23 3.33
N PRO A 30 0.79 -17.22 2.96
CA PRO A 30 1.11 -17.56 1.57
C PRO A 30 -0.06 -18.14 0.77
N CYS A 31 -1.19 -18.41 1.41
CA CYS A 31 -2.41 -18.83 0.71
C CYS A 31 -2.90 -17.78 -0.27
N PHE A 32 -2.60 -16.50 -0.06
CA PHE A 32 -2.95 -15.39 -0.95
C PHE A 32 -1.96 -15.21 -2.11
N ALA A 33 -0.80 -15.87 -2.06
CA ALA A 33 0.18 -15.90 -3.16
C ALA A 33 -0.17 -16.90 -4.26
N LYS A 34 -1.23 -17.72 -4.10
CA LYS A 34 -1.65 -18.69 -5.11
C LYS A 34 -2.42 -18.00 -6.24
N LEU A 35 -1.90 -18.11 -7.47
CA LEU A 35 -2.56 -17.64 -8.68
C LEU A 35 -3.39 -18.74 -9.31
N HIS A 36 -4.49 -18.37 -9.93
CA HIS A 36 -5.28 -19.31 -10.75
C HIS A 36 -4.48 -19.77 -11.98
N PRO A 37 -4.39 -21.07 -12.28
CA PRO A 37 -3.52 -21.58 -13.33
C PRO A 37 -3.85 -21.02 -14.73
N LYS A 38 -5.14 -20.80 -15.04
CA LYS A 38 -5.60 -20.30 -16.33
C LYS A 38 -5.61 -18.76 -16.41
N TYR A 39 -6.13 -18.08 -15.38
CA TYR A 39 -6.38 -16.63 -15.42
C TYR A 39 -5.28 -15.79 -14.80
N LYS A 40 -4.30 -16.42 -14.12
CA LYS A 40 -3.18 -15.74 -13.42
C LYS A 40 -3.65 -14.65 -12.43
N THR A 41 -4.84 -14.84 -11.84
CA THR A 41 -5.43 -13.94 -10.85
C THR A 41 -5.36 -14.53 -9.45
N PRO A 42 -5.18 -13.73 -8.39
CA PRO A 42 -5.16 -14.19 -7.00
C PRO A 42 -6.59 -14.44 -6.49
N VAL A 43 -7.15 -15.61 -6.79
CA VAL A 43 -8.55 -15.97 -6.49
C VAL A 43 -8.85 -15.91 -4.99
N ASN A 44 -7.94 -16.36 -4.15
CA ASN A 44 -8.15 -16.33 -2.69
C ASN A 44 -8.29 -14.91 -2.14
N ALA A 45 -7.51 -13.96 -2.68
CA ALA A 45 -7.64 -12.55 -2.32
C ALA A 45 -8.99 -11.97 -2.79
N LEU A 46 -9.43 -12.32 -4.00
CA LEU A 46 -10.71 -11.87 -4.54
C LEU A 46 -11.90 -12.44 -3.74
N ILE A 47 -11.84 -13.71 -3.35
CA ILE A 47 -12.88 -14.34 -2.51
C ILE A 47 -12.93 -13.65 -1.15
N LEU A 48 -11.78 -13.40 -0.50
CA LEU A 48 -11.73 -12.68 0.78
C LEU A 48 -12.38 -11.29 0.66
N LEU A 49 -12.01 -10.52 -0.37
CA LEU A 49 -12.59 -9.21 -0.61
C LEU A 49 -14.11 -9.29 -0.86
N GLY A 50 -14.56 -10.27 -1.66
CA GLY A 50 -15.97 -10.52 -1.91
C GLY A 50 -16.76 -10.83 -0.64
N ILE A 51 -16.22 -11.67 0.23
CA ILE A 51 -16.84 -12.01 1.53
C ILE A 51 -16.94 -10.76 2.41
N ILE A 52 -15.83 -10.01 2.58
CA ILE A 52 -15.81 -8.81 3.42
C ILE A 52 -16.80 -7.76 2.91
N THR A 53 -16.84 -7.50 1.60
CA THR A 53 -17.77 -6.52 1.01
C THR A 53 -19.21 -6.97 1.15
N THR A 54 -19.52 -8.26 0.98
CA THR A 54 -20.86 -8.80 1.15
C THR A 54 -21.33 -8.67 2.60
N ILE A 55 -20.49 -9.02 3.56
CA ILE A 55 -20.78 -8.87 4.99
C ILE A 55 -21.03 -7.40 5.34
N ALA A 56 -20.22 -6.47 4.82
CA ALA A 56 -20.37 -5.04 5.10
C ALA A 56 -21.75 -4.49 4.70
N VAL A 57 -22.37 -5.01 3.64
CA VAL A 57 -23.70 -4.59 3.19
C VAL A 57 -24.80 -4.88 4.23
N PHE A 58 -24.69 -5.97 4.98
CA PHE A 58 -25.68 -6.34 5.99
C PHE A 58 -25.70 -5.42 7.21
N PHE A 59 -24.64 -4.69 7.48
CA PHE A 59 -24.55 -3.77 8.61
C PHE A 59 -25.14 -2.37 8.34
N GLY A 60 -25.60 -2.11 7.10
CA GLY A 60 -26.31 -0.90 6.73
C GLY A 60 -25.43 0.34 6.53
N LYS A 61 -26.10 1.50 6.28
CA LYS A 61 -25.43 2.76 5.89
C LYS A 61 -24.41 3.28 6.92
N LYS A 62 -24.65 3.11 8.21
CA LYS A 62 -23.77 3.63 9.27
C LYS A 62 -22.39 2.96 9.21
N MET A 63 -22.35 1.65 9.07
CA MET A 63 -21.10 0.92 8.96
C MET A 63 -20.33 1.28 7.68
N LEU A 64 -21.05 1.51 6.57
CA LEU A 64 -20.43 1.95 5.32
C LEU A 64 -19.68 3.27 5.51
N LEU A 65 -20.29 4.26 6.19
CA LEU A 65 -19.64 5.53 6.49
C LEU A 65 -18.37 5.33 7.33
N TRP A 66 -18.45 4.56 8.40
CA TRP A 66 -17.30 4.28 9.27
C TRP A 66 -16.15 3.60 8.53
N VAL A 67 -16.45 2.65 7.64
CA VAL A 67 -15.42 1.98 6.81
C VAL A 67 -14.78 2.96 5.83
N VAL A 68 -15.56 3.84 5.21
CA VAL A 68 -15.05 4.85 4.27
C VAL A 68 -14.15 5.86 4.99
N ASP A 69 -14.57 6.35 6.15
CA ASP A 69 -13.81 7.35 6.90
C ASP A 69 -12.52 6.75 7.49
N ALA A 70 -12.59 5.53 8.03
CA ALA A 70 -11.39 4.79 8.45
C ALA A 70 -10.43 4.51 7.28
N GLY A 71 -10.97 4.18 6.10
CA GLY A 71 -10.19 3.98 4.88
C GLY A 71 -9.50 5.26 4.40
N ASN A 72 -10.23 6.38 4.41
CA ASN A 72 -9.69 7.69 4.04
C ASN A 72 -8.54 8.12 4.97
N PHE A 73 -8.68 7.90 6.28
CA PHE A 73 -7.59 8.14 7.23
C PHE A 73 -6.34 7.33 6.86
N GLY A 74 -6.50 6.05 6.52
CA GLY A 74 -5.39 5.20 6.06
C GLY A 74 -4.71 5.73 4.80
N CYS A 75 -5.48 6.22 3.83
CA CYS A 75 -4.94 6.85 2.61
C CYS A 75 -4.15 8.13 2.92
N VAL A 76 -4.66 9.00 3.78
CA VAL A 76 -3.98 10.24 4.18
C VAL A 76 -2.68 9.93 4.92
N LEU A 77 -2.68 8.91 5.79
CA LEU A 77 -1.48 8.43 6.47
C LEU A 77 -0.43 7.92 5.46
N ALA A 78 -0.86 7.17 4.45
CA ALA A 78 0.02 6.69 3.39
C ALA A 78 0.63 7.85 2.59
N TYR A 79 -0.16 8.85 2.22
CA TYR A 79 0.34 10.04 1.53
C TYR A 79 1.36 10.82 2.37
N PHE A 80 1.11 10.95 3.66
CA PHE A 80 2.06 11.57 4.57
C PHE A 80 3.39 10.80 4.61
N MET A 81 3.34 9.47 4.79
CA MET A 81 4.53 8.61 4.79
C MET A 81 5.31 8.68 3.48
N VAL A 82 4.63 8.66 2.34
CA VAL A 82 5.26 8.80 1.01
C VAL A 82 5.91 10.17 0.86
N SER A 83 5.26 11.24 1.30
CA SER A 83 5.80 12.60 1.22
C SER A 83 7.06 12.76 2.08
N VAL A 84 7.07 12.20 3.28
CA VAL A 84 8.25 12.17 4.16
C VAL A 84 9.36 11.34 3.52
N SER A 85 9.04 10.14 3.01
CA SER A 85 10.01 9.27 2.34
C SER A 85 10.64 9.94 1.12
N PHE A 86 9.85 10.69 0.34
CA PHE A 86 10.36 11.46 -0.79
C PHE A 86 11.45 12.47 -0.38
N LEU A 87 11.23 13.23 0.72
CA LEU A 87 12.22 14.17 1.22
C LEU A 87 13.47 13.47 1.77
N VAL A 88 13.26 12.42 2.58
CA VAL A 88 14.36 11.66 3.19
C VAL A 88 15.25 11.03 2.13
N LEU A 89 14.65 10.43 1.10
CA LEU A 89 15.39 9.78 0.02
C LEU A 89 16.20 10.78 -0.81
N ARG A 90 15.70 12.00 -0.99
CA ARG A 90 16.42 13.08 -1.67
C ARG A 90 17.63 13.59 -0.89
N VAL A 91 17.60 13.47 0.43
CA VAL A 91 18.71 13.88 1.29
C VAL A 91 19.74 12.76 1.48
N LYS A 92 19.27 11.51 1.64
CA LYS A 92 20.15 10.36 1.89
C LYS A 92 20.86 9.84 0.64
N GLU A 93 20.16 9.87 -0.50
CA GLU A 93 20.67 9.32 -1.77
C GLU A 93 20.55 10.37 -2.89
N PRO A 94 21.41 11.42 -2.88
CA PRO A 94 21.38 12.49 -3.88
C PRO A 94 21.78 11.98 -5.27
N ASP A 95 22.66 10.99 -5.36
CA ASP A 95 23.27 10.48 -6.59
C ASP A 95 22.46 9.36 -7.28
N MET A 96 21.33 8.95 -6.67
CA MET A 96 20.47 7.95 -7.30
C MET A 96 19.98 8.43 -8.67
N GLU A 97 20.15 7.62 -9.69
CA GLU A 97 19.64 7.89 -11.04
C GLU A 97 18.10 7.94 -11.01
N ARG A 98 17.55 9.04 -11.52
CA ARG A 98 16.10 9.28 -11.56
C ARG A 98 15.69 9.70 -12.95
N PRO A 99 14.81 8.94 -13.61
CA PRO A 99 14.32 9.28 -14.96
C PRO A 99 13.66 10.65 -15.01
N TYR A 100 13.03 11.06 -13.88
CA TYR A 100 12.36 12.35 -13.76
C TYR A 100 12.87 13.12 -12.54
N LYS A 101 13.36 14.35 -12.78
CA LYS A 101 13.82 15.27 -11.74
C LYS A 101 12.83 16.41 -11.57
N VAL A 102 12.14 16.45 -10.44
CA VAL A 102 11.29 17.59 -10.05
C VAL A 102 12.20 18.80 -9.78
N GLY A 103 11.98 19.94 -10.44
CA GLY A 103 12.81 21.12 -10.29
C GLY A 103 12.93 21.57 -8.84
N PRO A 104 11.93 22.24 -8.22
CA PRO A 104 12.01 22.70 -6.84
C PRO A 104 11.61 21.60 -5.85
N TYR A 105 12.31 20.44 -5.85
CA TYR A 105 11.92 19.28 -5.06
C TYR A 105 11.78 19.55 -3.55
N ARG A 106 12.57 20.47 -2.99
CA ARG A 106 12.47 20.87 -1.57
C ARG A 106 11.15 21.54 -1.29
N PHE A 107 10.75 22.50 -2.13
CA PHE A 107 9.48 23.21 -1.99
C PHE A 107 8.29 22.25 -2.14
N VAL A 108 8.29 21.46 -3.21
CA VAL A 108 7.22 20.47 -3.48
C VAL A 108 7.12 19.44 -2.36
N GLY A 109 8.26 18.91 -1.89
CA GLY A 109 8.27 17.92 -0.82
C GLY A 109 7.81 18.49 0.54
N ILE A 110 8.25 19.69 0.90
CA ILE A 110 7.81 20.35 2.14
C ILE A 110 6.31 20.66 2.08
N MET A 111 5.81 21.19 0.96
CA MET A 111 4.39 21.47 0.78
C MET A 111 3.56 20.17 0.85
N ALA A 112 4.03 19.08 0.25
CA ALA A 112 3.36 17.80 0.32
C ALA A 112 3.27 17.26 1.76
N VAL A 113 4.35 17.36 2.55
CA VAL A 113 4.37 16.97 3.97
C VAL A 113 3.45 17.85 4.80
N LEU A 114 3.49 19.18 4.58
CA LEU A 114 2.63 20.11 5.32
C LEU A 114 1.15 19.87 5.03
N MET A 115 0.77 19.71 3.74
CA MET A 115 -0.62 19.48 3.36
C MET A 115 -1.14 18.14 3.85
N SER A 116 -0.39 17.07 3.68
CA SER A 116 -0.79 15.74 4.17
C SER A 116 -0.78 15.67 5.70
N GLY A 117 0.19 16.33 6.36
CA GLY A 117 0.22 16.45 7.81
C GLY A 117 -0.95 17.27 8.36
N PHE A 118 -1.31 18.39 7.71
CA PHE A 118 -2.49 19.17 8.06
C PHE A 118 -3.77 18.34 7.97
N MET A 119 -3.95 17.59 6.86
CA MET A 119 -5.08 16.68 6.70
C MET A 119 -5.12 15.64 7.83
N LEU A 120 -3.97 15.07 8.20
CA LEU A 120 -3.87 14.07 9.26
C LEU A 120 -4.29 14.64 10.61
N VAL A 121 -3.86 15.89 10.93
CA VAL A 121 -4.25 16.59 12.14
C VAL A 121 -5.76 16.84 12.18
N MET A 122 -6.39 17.17 11.04
CA MET A 122 -7.84 17.37 10.95
C MET A 122 -8.64 16.11 11.30
N TYR A 123 -8.13 14.91 11.02
CA TYR A 123 -8.77 13.65 11.43
C TYR A 123 -8.66 13.38 12.93
N VAL A 124 -7.64 13.91 13.60
CA VAL A 124 -7.37 13.66 15.02
C VAL A 124 -8.06 14.71 15.91
N VAL A 125 -8.20 15.96 15.44
CA VAL A 125 -8.76 17.05 16.27
C VAL A 125 -10.28 16.96 16.34
N PRO A 126 -10.87 16.72 17.53
CA PRO A 126 -12.32 16.49 17.67
C PRO A 126 -13.22 17.66 17.28
N SER A 127 -12.67 18.89 17.21
CA SER A 127 -13.41 20.09 16.83
C SER A 127 -13.48 20.30 15.31
N SER A 128 -12.74 19.54 14.52
CA SER A 128 -12.81 19.57 13.07
C SER A 128 -14.00 18.74 12.61
N GLY A 129 -14.78 19.22 11.64
CA GLY A 129 -15.90 18.48 11.07
C GLY A 129 -15.51 17.15 10.39
N SER A 130 -14.20 16.87 10.28
CA SER A 130 -13.62 15.66 9.69
C SER A 130 -13.03 14.70 10.73
N ALA A 131 -13.20 15.00 12.04
CA ALA A 131 -12.66 14.16 13.11
C ALA A 131 -13.32 12.79 13.13
N LEU A 132 -12.51 11.76 13.33
CA LEU A 132 -12.99 10.38 13.47
C LEU A 132 -13.82 10.21 14.75
N TYR A 133 -14.97 9.57 14.61
CA TYR A 133 -15.78 9.15 15.75
C TYR A 133 -15.17 7.94 16.46
N PRO A 134 -15.53 7.67 17.74
CA PRO A 134 -14.98 6.54 18.49
C PRO A 134 -15.11 5.19 17.80
N GLN A 135 -16.18 4.99 17.03
CA GLN A 135 -16.42 3.76 16.26
C GLN A 135 -15.43 3.61 15.09
N GLU A 136 -15.09 4.71 14.44
CA GLU A 136 -14.11 4.74 13.35
C GLU A 136 -12.69 4.50 13.86
N TRP A 137 -12.36 5.09 15.03
CA TRP A 137 -11.12 4.79 15.74
C TRP A 137 -11.00 3.30 16.10
N ALA A 138 -12.10 2.67 16.55
CA ALA A 138 -12.11 1.25 16.83
C ALA A 138 -11.82 0.43 15.57
N MET A 139 -12.31 0.83 14.40
CA MET A 139 -11.99 0.19 13.12
C MET A 139 -10.53 0.37 12.73
N VAL A 140 -9.99 1.60 12.82
CA VAL A 140 -8.58 1.88 12.52
C VAL A 140 -7.66 1.07 13.42
N LEU A 141 -7.94 1.04 14.73
CA LEU A 141 -7.18 0.26 15.70
C LEU A 141 -7.30 -1.25 15.42
N GLY A 142 -8.51 -1.74 15.10
CA GLY A 142 -8.74 -3.14 14.74
C GLY A 142 -7.92 -3.57 13.52
N TRP A 143 -7.90 -2.77 12.46
CA TRP A 143 -7.09 -3.03 11.27
C TRP A 143 -5.59 -2.97 11.55
N THR A 144 -5.16 -1.98 12.34
CA THR A 144 -3.75 -1.84 12.71
C THR A 144 -3.28 -3.03 13.55
N LEU A 145 -4.10 -3.45 14.51
CA LEU A 145 -3.81 -4.61 15.36
C LEU A 145 -3.75 -5.90 14.53
N LEU A 146 -4.68 -6.09 13.61
CA LEU A 146 -4.70 -7.24 12.69
C LEU A 146 -3.46 -7.24 11.79
N GLY A 147 -3.06 -6.09 11.26
CA GLY A 147 -1.82 -5.94 10.50
C GLY A 147 -0.57 -6.25 11.33
N LEU A 148 -0.51 -5.79 12.57
CA LEU A 148 0.58 -6.10 13.49
C LEU A 148 0.65 -7.60 13.83
N ILE A 149 -0.50 -8.23 14.11
CA ILE A 149 -0.57 -9.69 14.38
C ILE A 149 -0.04 -10.46 13.18
N PHE A 150 -0.51 -10.15 11.96
CA PHE A 150 -0.02 -10.81 10.77
C PHE A 150 1.47 -10.54 10.52
N GLY A 151 1.93 -9.30 10.69
CA GLY A 151 3.34 -8.94 10.54
C GLY A 151 4.25 -9.69 11.52
N VAL A 152 3.86 -9.73 12.79
CA VAL A 152 4.61 -10.47 13.82
C VAL A 152 4.56 -11.98 13.55
N TYR A 153 3.40 -12.53 13.24
CA TYR A 153 3.25 -13.95 12.91
C TYR A 153 4.14 -14.36 11.72
N CYS A 154 4.09 -13.58 10.64
CA CYS A 154 4.91 -13.86 9.46
C CYS A 154 6.40 -13.68 9.73
N LYS A 155 6.79 -12.64 10.47
CA LYS A 155 8.19 -12.42 10.86
C LYS A 155 8.74 -13.56 11.71
N LEU A 156 7.96 -14.10 12.64
CA LEU A 156 8.37 -15.23 13.48
C LEU A 156 8.43 -16.55 12.69
N ARG A 157 7.47 -16.75 11.77
CA ARG A 157 7.33 -18.02 11.04
C ARG A 157 8.26 -18.12 9.82
N TYR A 158 8.58 -16.98 9.18
CA TYR A 158 9.29 -16.93 7.90
C TYR A 158 10.60 -16.12 7.96
N LYS A 159 11.23 -16.06 9.15
CA LYS A 159 12.41 -15.22 9.43
C LYS A 159 13.54 -15.39 8.42
N GLU A 160 13.84 -16.63 8.03
CA GLU A 160 14.90 -16.93 7.04
C GLU A 160 14.52 -16.51 5.61
N LYS A 161 13.24 -16.64 5.24
CA LYS A 161 12.75 -16.28 3.90
C LYS A 161 12.63 -14.77 3.72
N PHE A 162 12.39 -14.03 4.80
CA PHE A 162 12.38 -12.57 4.79
C PHE A 162 13.76 -12.00 4.44
N ALA A 163 14.83 -12.53 5.04
CA ALA A 163 16.20 -12.14 4.74
C ALA A 163 16.64 -12.56 3.33
N ALA A 164 16.20 -13.76 2.89
CA ALA A 164 16.49 -14.25 1.55
C ALA A 164 15.79 -13.43 0.45
N GLN A 165 14.58 -12.93 0.72
CA GLN A 165 13.82 -12.15 -0.26
C GLN A 165 14.37 -10.71 -0.41
N GLU A 166 14.83 -10.09 0.67
CA GLU A 166 15.55 -8.82 0.60
C GLU A 166 16.83 -8.96 -0.26
N TYR A 167 17.51 -10.08 -0.11
CA TYR A 167 18.67 -10.44 -0.94
C TYR A 167 18.28 -10.67 -2.41
N PHE A 168 17.15 -11.35 -2.67
CA PHE A 168 16.69 -11.69 -4.02
C PHE A 168 16.29 -10.43 -4.82
N ILE A 169 15.50 -9.53 -4.22
CA ILE A 169 15.11 -8.25 -4.82
C ILE A 169 16.35 -7.40 -5.16
N ARG A 170 17.35 -7.44 -4.29
CA ARG A 170 18.61 -6.73 -4.50
C ARG A 170 19.42 -7.33 -5.65
N THR A 171 19.39 -8.64 -5.81
CA THR A 171 20.10 -9.36 -6.88
C THR A 171 19.42 -9.16 -8.23
N GLU A 172 18.10 -9.23 -8.32
CA GLU A 172 17.34 -8.95 -9.55
C GLU A 172 17.58 -7.51 -10.03
N ALA A 173 17.58 -6.53 -9.12
CA ALA A 173 17.87 -5.15 -9.46
C ALA A 173 19.31 -4.95 -9.99
N ILE A 174 20.28 -5.71 -9.47
CA ILE A 174 21.66 -5.69 -9.96
C ILE A 174 21.77 -6.35 -11.34
N GLU A 175 21.09 -7.48 -11.56
CA GLU A 175 21.07 -8.17 -12.85
C GLU A 175 20.43 -7.32 -13.96
N GLU A 176 19.32 -6.62 -13.67
CA GLU A 176 18.71 -5.67 -14.61
C GLU A 176 19.66 -4.53 -15.00
N VAL A 177 20.40 -3.98 -14.03
CA VAL A 177 21.38 -2.92 -14.29
C VAL A 177 22.55 -3.45 -15.12
N VAL A 178 23.05 -4.65 -14.83
CA VAL A 178 24.14 -5.28 -15.59
C VAL A 178 23.72 -5.56 -17.03
N GLU A 179 22.51 -6.08 -17.24
CA GLU A 179 21.97 -6.34 -18.58
C GLU A 179 21.75 -5.05 -19.39
N ALA A 180 21.33 -3.96 -18.73
CA ALA A 180 21.21 -2.65 -19.37
C ALA A 180 22.56 -2.09 -19.80
N VAL A 181 23.59 -2.21 -18.96
CA VAL A 181 24.96 -1.76 -19.25
C VAL A 181 25.61 -2.59 -20.38
N GLU A 182 25.40 -3.90 -20.40
CA GLU A 182 25.87 -4.76 -21.50
C GLU A 182 25.22 -4.40 -22.83
N LYS A 183 23.92 -4.12 -22.83
CA LYS A 183 23.21 -3.64 -24.05
C LYS A 183 23.76 -2.33 -24.57
N GLU A 184 24.05 -1.38 -23.71
CA GLU A 184 24.66 -0.10 -24.11
C GLU A 184 26.08 -0.28 -24.67
N SER A 185 26.87 -1.18 -24.09
CA SER A 185 28.23 -1.47 -24.55
C SER A 185 28.28 -2.19 -25.91
N THR A 186 27.21 -2.87 -26.30
CA THR A 186 27.12 -3.61 -27.57
C THR A 186 26.68 -2.74 -28.74
N ILE A 187 26.13 -1.54 -28.46
CA ILE A 187 25.61 -0.57 -29.45
C ILE A 187 26.67 0.47 -29.83
N GLN A 188 27.79 0.57 -29.11
CA GLN A 188 28.98 1.39 -29.44
C GLN A 188 30.02 0.59 -30.23
#